data_b6b86fa2d64b7cbb7ed4b293a46c5f83
#
_entry.id   b6b86fa2d64b7cbb7ed4b293a46c5f83
#
_cell.length_a   1.000
_cell.length_b   1.000
_cell.length_c   1.000
_cell.angle_alpha   90.00
_cell.angle_beta   90.00
_cell.angle_gamma   90.00
#
_symmetry.space_group_name_H-M   'P 1'
#
loop_
_entity.id
_entity.type
_entity.pdbx_description
1 polymer ?
#
loop_
_entity_poly.entity_id
_entity_poly.type
_entity_poly.pdbx_seq_one_letter_code
_entity_poly.pdbx_strand_id
1 'polypeptide(L)'
;DAEGSTKTIHINVKNAASEFDAVEVARVCARNNLLKAAIFGGDPNWGRVLAAVGTAKAFMNPHTIDVTLNGVPVCISSAPGVDKSSVRFLDRLVSVDINSHVGSRFATVMTNDLSQDYGHENAAYST
;
A
#
# COMPACT_ATOMS: atom_id res chain seq x y z
N ASP A 1 -11.50 1.05 -20.97
CA ASP A 1 -11.38 1.42 -20.95
C ASP A 1 -10.39 1.76 -20.94
N ALA A 2 -9.97 1.28 -21.44
CA ALA A 2 -8.87 1.48 -21.16
C ALA A 2 -8.54 2.73 -21.02
N GLU A 3 -8.91 3.29 -21.83
CA GLU A 3 -8.76 4.43 -21.55
C GLU A 3 -9.32 4.68 -20.43
N GLY A 4 -9.15 5.47 -19.85
CA GLY A 4 -9.76 5.64 -18.61
C GLY A 4 -9.74 4.44 -17.79
N SER A 5 -8.96 3.50 -18.16
CA SER A 5 -8.97 2.30 -17.37
C SER A 5 -8.46 2.63 -16.00
N THR A 6 -9.17 2.10 -15.04
CA THR A 6 -8.81 2.30 -13.66
C THR A 6 -8.03 1.13 -13.17
N LYS A 7 -7.25 1.39 -12.15
CA LYS A 7 -6.60 0.32 -11.41
C LYS A 7 -7.33 0.08 -10.13
N THR A 8 -7.36 -1.16 -9.70
CA THR A 8 -7.82 -1.55 -8.38
C THR A 8 -6.59 -1.80 -7.55
N ILE A 9 -6.49 -1.12 -6.44
CA ILE A 9 -5.31 -1.17 -5.59
C ILE A 9 -5.67 -1.92 -4.33
N HIS A 10 -4.95 -2.99 -4.06
CA HIS A 10 -5.10 -3.76 -2.82
C HIS A 10 -3.95 -3.39 -1.90
N ILE A 11 -4.28 -2.78 -0.78
CA ILE A 11 -3.30 -2.45 0.24
C ILE A 11 -3.38 -3.54 1.31
N ASN A 12 -2.35 -4.38 1.36
CA ASN A 12 -2.30 -5.52 2.27
C ASN A 12 -1.28 -5.21 3.35
N VAL A 13 -1.74 -5.11 4.60
CA VAL A 13 -0.86 -4.86 5.73
C VAL A 13 -0.80 -6.12 6.57
N LYS A 14 0.40 -6.54 6.93
CA LYS A 14 0.58 -7.71 7.78
C LYS A 14 1.55 -7.41 8.91
N ASN A 15 1.49 -8.26 9.91
CA ASN A 15 2.35 -8.20 11.10
C ASN A 15 2.22 -6.87 11.82
N ALA A 16 1.00 -6.36 11.90
CA ALA A 16 0.68 -5.16 12.67
C ALA A 16 0.41 -5.54 14.13
N ALA A 17 0.50 -4.55 15.00
CA ALA A 17 0.35 -4.77 16.43
C ALA A 17 -1.09 -5.13 16.80
N SER A 18 -2.07 -4.64 16.04
CA SER A 18 -3.48 -4.95 16.25
C SER A 18 -4.19 -4.91 14.92
N GLU A 19 -5.39 -5.50 14.87
CA GLU A 19 -6.20 -5.40 13.66
C GLU A 19 -6.56 -3.94 13.37
N PHE A 20 -6.87 -3.19 14.43
CA PHE A 20 -7.17 -1.76 14.27
C PHE A 20 -5.99 -1.04 13.60
N ASP A 21 -4.77 -1.32 14.04
CA ASP A 21 -3.58 -0.70 13.45
C ASP A 21 -3.38 -1.14 12.00
N ALA A 22 -3.62 -2.41 11.70
CA ALA A 22 -3.49 -2.90 10.33
C ALA A 22 -4.45 -2.15 9.40
N VAL A 23 -5.70 -1.98 9.83
CA VAL A 23 -6.70 -1.25 9.06
C VAL A 23 -6.30 0.22 8.90
N GLU A 24 -5.82 0.83 9.97
CA GLU A 24 -5.43 2.24 9.95
C GLU A 24 -4.30 2.47 8.94
N VAL A 25 -3.26 1.63 8.97
CA VAL A 25 -2.15 1.74 8.04
C VAL A 25 -2.65 1.56 6.60
N ALA A 26 -3.48 0.54 6.37
CA ALA A 26 -4.00 0.29 5.03
C ALA A 26 -4.85 1.47 4.53
N ARG A 27 -5.66 2.05 5.41
CA ARG A 27 -6.54 3.15 5.00
C ARG A 27 -5.79 4.42 4.67
N VAL A 28 -4.76 4.78 5.45
CA VAL A 28 -4.02 6.00 5.12
C VAL A 28 -3.33 5.86 3.77
N CYS A 29 -2.91 4.65 3.41
CA CYS A 29 -2.34 4.42 2.09
C CYS A 29 -3.42 4.49 1.01
N ALA A 30 -4.57 3.87 1.25
CA ALA A 30 -5.66 3.84 0.28
C ALA A 30 -6.21 5.23 -0.02
N ARG A 31 -6.11 6.14 0.92
CA ARG A 31 -6.63 7.51 0.79
C ARG A 31 -5.57 8.52 0.37
N ASN A 32 -4.33 8.10 0.26
CA ASN A 32 -3.24 9.02 -0.02
C ASN A 32 -3.20 9.33 -1.52
N ASN A 33 -3.50 10.59 -1.87
CA ASN A 33 -3.59 10.98 -3.27
C ASN A 33 -2.25 10.95 -3.99
N LEU A 34 -1.17 11.25 -3.28
CA LEU A 34 0.16 11.23 -3.90
C LEU A 34 0.58 9.80 -4.24
N LEU A 35 0.27 8.86 -3.36
CA LEU A 35 0.56 7.45 -3.64
C LEU A 35 -0.29 6.95 -4.79
N LYS A 36 -1.58 7.29 -4.79
CA LYS A 36 -2.48 6.86 -5.85
C LYS A 36 -2.05 7.44 -7.19
N ALA A 37 -1.65 8.71 -7.21
CA ALA A 37 -1.15 9.33 -8.44
C ALA A 37 0.10 8.63 -8.96
N ALA A 38 1.00 8.24 -8.09
CA ALA A 38 2.20 7.51 -8.49
C ALA A 38 1.83 6.17 -9.14
N ILE A 39 0.93 5.42 -8.49
CA ILE A 39 0.50 4.12 -9.02
C ILE A 39 -0.22 4.29 -10.35
N PHE A 40 -1.10 5.28 -10.43
CA PHE A 40 -1.85 5.56 -11.64
C PHE A 40 -0.91 5.90 -12.79
N GLY A 41 0.17 6.61 -12.50
CA GLY A 41 1.18 6.95 -13.49
C GLY A 41 2.20 5.86 -13.77
N GLY A 42 2.05 4.70 -13.16
CA GLY A 42 2.98 3.59 -13.38
C GLY A 42 4.29 3.71 -12.63
N ASP A 43 4.36 4.57 -11.63
CA ASP A 43 5.57 4.80 -10.85
C ASP A 43 5.55 3.93 -9.59
N PRO A 44 6.46 2.94 -9.48
CA PRO A 44 6.51 2.07 -8.29
C PRO A 44 7.22 2.79 -7.13
N ASN A 45 6.57 3.81 -6.64
CA ASN A 45 7.16 4.76 -5.70
C ASN A 45 6.94 4.30 -4.26
N TRP A 46 7.83 3.44 -3.77
CA TRP A 46 7.70 2.94 -2.41
C TRP A 46 7.97 4.03 -1.36
N GLY A 47 8.65 5.10 -1.74
CA GLY A 47 8.82 6.24 -0.84
C GLY A 47 7.48 6.89 -0.50
N ARG A 48 6.57 6.95 -1.47
CA ARG A 48 5.21 7.44 -1.22
C ARG A 48 4.44 6.51 -0.27
N VAL A 49 4.71 5.20 -0.36
CA VAL A 49 4.10 4.26 0.57
C VAL A 49 4.57 4.54 1.99
N LEU A 50 5.88 4.69 2.19
CA LEU A 50 6.40 4.99 3.52
C LEU A 50 5.89 6.33 4.04
N ALA A 51 5.78 7.32 3.16
CA ALA A 51 5.24 8.63 3.56
C ALA A 51 3.80 8.51 4.03
N ALA A 52 2.99 7.73 3.30
CA ALA A 52 1.61 7.51 3.70
C ALA A 52 1.53 6.77 5.03
N VAL A 53 2.32 5.71 5.18
CA VAL A 53 2.36 4.93 6.41
C VAL A 53 2.73 5.83 7.60
N GLY A 54 3.62 6.79 7.37
CA GLY A 54 4.04 7.72 8.42
C GLY A 54 2.92 8.58 8.96
N THR A 55 1.80 8.70 8.26
CA THR A 55 0.65 9.46 8.74
C THR A 55 -0.32 8.64 9.58
N ALA A 56 -0.10 7.34 9.68
CA ALA A 56 -1.01 6.46 10.39
C ALA A 56 -0.87 6.65 11.90
N LYS A 57 -2.01 6.57 12.57
CA LYS A 57 -2.04 6.59 14.04
C LYS A 57 -2.03 5.14 14.52
N ALA A 58 -0.88 4.50 14.36
CA ALA A 58 -0.70 3.09 14.65
C ALA A 58 0.70 2.90 15.21
N PHE A 59 0.86 1.83 15.97
CA PHE A 59 2.19 1.49 16.47
C PHE A 59 3.02 0.96 15.30
N MET A 60 4.15 1.58 15.04
CA MET A 60 5.03 1.23 13.94
C MET A 60 6.47 1.45 14.35
N ASN A 61 7.37 0.67 13.76
CA ASN A 61 8.78 0.98 13.83
C ASN A 61 9.18 1.51 12.45
N PRO A 62 9.48 2.81 12.32
CA PRO A 62 9.74 3.41 11.02
C PRO A 62 10.99 2.87 10.32
N HIS A 63 11.83 2.12 11.02
CA HIS A 63 13.08 1.61 10.46
C HIS A 63 12.98 0.17 9.96
N THR A 64 11.84 -0.50 10.15
CA THR A 64 11.73 -1.92 9.83
C THR A 64 10.53 -2.23 8.94
N ILE A 65 10.11 -1.30 8.11
CA ILE A 65 8.94 -1.48 7.25
C ILE A 65 9.40 -2.07 5.92
N ASP A 66 8.76 -3.15 5.49
CA ASP A 66 8.97 -3.69 4.14
C ASP A 66 7.81 -3.31 3.25
N VAL A 67 8.10 -3.00 2.00
CA VAL A 67 7.08 -2.73 0.98
C VAL A 67 7.35 -3.60 -0.22
N THR A 68 6.33 -4.33 -0.65
CA THR A 68 6.37 -5.16 -1.85
C THR A 68 5.33 -4.63 -2.81
N LEU A 69 5.72 -4.33 -4.03
CA LEU A 69 4.82 -3.84 -5.07
C LEU A 69 4.71 -4.89 -6.15
N ASN A 70 3.49 -5.40 -6.37
CA ASN A 70 3.22 -6.45 -7.34
C ASN A 70 4.22 -7.62 -7.23
N GLY A 71 4.47 -8.05 -6.00
CA GLY A 71 5.34 -9.19 -5.73
C GLY A 71 6.83 -8.87 -5.69
N VAL A 72 7.24 -7.64 -5.93
CA VAL A 72 8.65 -7.25 -5.92
C VAL A 72 8.97 -6.51 -4.62
N PRO A 73 9.87 -7.04 -3.79
CA PRO A 73 10.21 -6.39 -2.50
C PRO A 73 11.15 -5.21 -2.72
N VAL A 74 10.57 -4.07 -3.06
CA VAL A 74 11.32 -2.86 -3.42
C VAL A 74 11.86 -2.10 -2.22
N CYS A 75 11.30 -2.35 -1.03
CA CYS A 75 11.74 -1.68 0.19
C CYS A 75 11.88 -2.73 1.28
N ILE A 76 13.05 -2.80 1.89
CA ILE A 76 13.33 -3.77 2.94
C ILE A 76 13.92 -3.00 4.11
N SER A 77 13.30 -3.15 5.27
CA SER A 77 13.70 -2.42 6.49
C SER A 77 13.79 -0.92 6.20
N SER A 78 12.78 -0.39 5.53
CA SER A 78 12.63 1.03 5.20
C SER A 78 13.76 1.57 4.32
N ALA A 79 14.44 0.70 3.60
CA ALA A 79 15.56 1.06 2.73
C ALA A 79 15.36 0.39 1.36
N PRO A 80 16.09 0.82 0.32
CA PRO A 80 15.94 0.22 -1.00
C PRO A 80 16.22 -1.27 -0.98
N GLY A 81 15.33 -2.04 -1.58
CA GLY A 81 15.47 -3.48 -1.77
C GLY A 81 15.77 -3.79 -3.23
N VAL A 82 14.92 -4.64 -3.85
CA VAL A 82 15.06 -4.95 -5.25
C VAL A 82 14.76 -3.70 -6.07
N ASP A 83 15.50 -3.50 -7.16
CA ASP A 83 15.35 -2.31 -7.99
C ASP A 83 13.91 -2.17 -8.45
N LYS A 84 13.35 -0.98 -8.30
CA LYS A 84 11.95 -0.72 -8.65
C LYS A 84 11.68 -0.89 -10.15
N SER A 85 12.71 -0.87 -10.99
CA SER A 85 12.53 -1.11 -12.40
C SER A 85 12.03 -2.53 -12.71
N SER A 86 12.12 -3.43 -11.73
CA SER A 86 11.58 -4.79 -11.85
C SER A 86 10.06 -4.85 -11.68
N VAL A 87 9.45 -3.78 -11.18
CA VAL A 87 8.00 -3.77 -10.96
C VAL A 87 7.29 -3.54 -12.29
N ARG A 88 6.22 -4.29 -12.51
CA ARG A 88 5.37 -4.12 -13.70
C ARG A 88 3.94 -3.88 -13.25
N PHE A 89 3.34 -2.80 -13.72
CA PHE A 89 1.94 -2.49 -13.50
C PHE A 89 1.16 -2.76 -14.79
N LEU A 90 1.21 -4.01 -15.23
CA LEU A 90 0.62 -4.39 -16.52
C LEU A 90 -0.88 -4.64 -16.42
N ASP A 91 -1.33 -5.08 -15.26
CA ASP A 91 -2.73 -5.43 -15.06
C ASP A 91 -3.46 -4.31 -14.35
N ARG A 92 -4.79 -4.43 -14.33
CA ARG A 92 -5.60 -3.47 -13.60
C ARG A 92 -5.42 -3.59 -12.09
N LEU A 93 -5.01 -4.76 -11.63
CA LEU A 93 -4.79 -4.99 -10.21
C LEU A 93 -3.37 -4.62 -9.81
N VAL A 94 -3.27 -3.82 -8.79
CA VAL A 94 -1.98 -3.47 -8.19
C VAL A 94 -2.00 -3.91 -6.74
N SER A 95 -0.99 -4.63 -6.30
CA SER A 95 -0.84 -5.05 -4.91
C SER A 95 0.26 -4.22 -4.25
N VAL A 96 -0.10 -3.64 -3.13
CA VAL A 96 0.84 -2.92 -2.27
C VAL A 96 0.86 -3.68 -0.95
N ASP A 97 1.95 -4.37 -0.68
CA ASP A 97 2.08 -5.19 0.53
C ASP A 97 3.01 -4.51 1.50
N ILE A 98 2.55 -4.32 2.72
CA ILE A 98 3.29 -3.63 3.77
C ILE A 98 3.46 -4.60 4.94
N ASN A 99 4.70 -4.85 5.32
CA ASN A 99 4.99 -5.67 6.49
C ASN A 99 5.49 -4.76 7.58
N SER A 100 4.73 -4.67 8.67
CA SER A 100 5.04 -3.77 9.78
C SER A 100 6.05 -4.35 10.77
N HIS A 101 6.19 -5.68 10.83
CA HIS A 101 7.13 -6.36 11.72
C HIS A 101 6.95 -6.03 13.21
N VAL A 102 5.74 -5.71 13.64
CA VAL A 102 5.50 -5.34 15.05
C VAL A 102 4.43 -6.18 15.71
N GLY A 103 3.94 -7.20 15.02
CA GLY A 103 2.90 -8.06 15.56
C GLY A 103 2.54 -9.15 14.59
N SER A 104 1.27 -9.60 14.65
CA SER A 104 0.81 -10.71 13.83
C SER A 104 -0.53 -10.44 13.15
N ARG A 105 -1.07 -9.25 13.26
CA ARG A 105 -2.39 -8.95 12.72
C ARG A 105 -2.28 -8.38 11.32
N PHE A 106 -3.37 -8.50 10.57
CA PHE A 106 -3.35 -8.07 9.17
C PHE A 106 -4.72 -7.60 8.72
N ALA A 107 -4.73 -6.86 7.61
CA ALA A 107 -5.95 -6.36 7.00
C ALA A 107 -5.65 -6.00 5.55
N THR A 108 -6.70 -5.99 4.73
CA THR A 108 -6.64 -5.53 3.35
C THR A 108 -7.68 -4.44 3.14
N VAL A 109 -7.27 -3.36 2.50
CA VAL A 109 -8.19 -2.32 2.06
C VAL A 109 -8.01 -2.17 0.56
N MET A 110 -9.12 -2.17 -0.17
CA MET A 110 -9.11 -2.02 -1.62
C MET A 110 -9.62 -0.65 -1.99
N THR A 111 -9.01 -0.03 -2.99
CA THR A 111 -9.43 1.28 -3.47
C THR A 111 -9.18 1.37 -4.96
N ASN A 112 -9.80 2.35 -5.58
CA ASN A 112 -9.57 2.69 -6.98
C ASN A 112 -8.67 3.89 -7.07
N ASP A 113 -8.06 4.05 -8.24
CA ASP A 113 -7.23 5.22 -8.49
C ASP A 113 -8.01 6.43 -8.95
N LEU A 114 -9.32 6.30 -9.13
CA LEU A 114 -10.14 7.40 -9.61
C LEU A 114 -10.29 8.46 -8.55
N SER A 115 -9.86 9.64 -8.88
CA SER A 115 -9.85 10.72 -7.91
C SER A 115 -11.24 11.18 -7.53
N GLN A 116 -12.23 11.03 -8.43
CA GLN A 116 -13.57 11.48 -8.11
C GLN A 116 -14.31 10.51 -7.20
N ASP A 117 -13.74 9.37 -6.93
CA ASP A 117 -14.34 8.42 -5.99
C ASP A 117 -13.76 8.60 -4.62
N TYR A 118 -13.95 9.77 -4.07
CA TYR A 118 -13.37 10.08 -2.78
C TYR A 118 -13.89 9.14 -1.71
N GLY A 119 -12.99 8.56 -0.98
CA GLY A 119 -13.35 7.72 0.13
C GLY A 119 -13.97 6.39 -0.26
N HIS A 120 -14.01 6.06 -1.54
CA HIS A 120 -14.56 4.80 -1.99
C HIS A 120 -13.53 3.69 -1.74
N GLU A 121 -13.80 2.90 -0.75
CA GLU A 121 -12.89 1.83 -0.37
C GLU A 121 -13.67 0.68 0.23
N ASN A 122 -13.14 -0.51 0.10
CA ASN A 122 -13.66 -1.70 0.77
C ASN A 122 -12.58 -2.27 1.66
N ALA A 123 -12.97 -2.70 2.83
CA ALA A 123 -12.03 -3.26 3.78
C ALA A 123 -12.40 -4.70 4.08
N ALA A 124 -11.39 -5.54 4.17
CA ALA A 124 -11.54 -6.93 4.57
C ALA A 124 -10.57 -7.18 5.72
N TYR A 125 -11.06 -7.85 6.74
CA TYR A 125 -10.27 -8.11 7.92
C TYR A 125 -10.09 -9.59 8.11
N SER A 126 -8.96 -9.95 8.70
CA SER A 126 -8.69 -11.32 9.09
C SER A 126 -8.28 -11.34 10.54
N THR A 127 -8.70 -12.36 11.22
CA THR A 127 -8.40 -12.49 12.63
C THR A 127 -7.63 -13.74 12.91
#